data_b84d8c17c32c90974875802fab9eb8e4
#
_entry.id   b84d8c17c32c90974875802fab9eb8e4
#
_cell.length_a   1.000
_cell.length_b   1.000
_cell.length_c   1.000
_cell.angle_alpha   90.00
_cell.angle_beta   90.00
_cell.angle_gamma   90.00
#
_symmetry.space_group_name_H-M   'P 1'
#
loop_
_entity.id
_entity.type
_entity.pdbx_description
1 polymer ?
#
loop_
_entity_poly.entity_id
_entity_poly.type
_entity_poly.pdbx_seq_one_letter_code
_entity_poly.pdbx_strand_id
1 'polypeptide(L)'
;QYKKVLEEKTEQIKQSGVSEADRIMKVENKIAFLENQQKEIQEAINSGNHAFHIARKILEDLDSAKNWSTFDLMGGGLIADMAKYDKLNKVQDKIQDFQNALRGFRTELADVTERISGDLYVEIGDFLHFADYFFDGLFTDWMVYDKINDSRNRTLRTSDQIQKILGQLNDMDNELCCKKENLQEELEQTVLNSDT
;
A
#
# COMPACT_ATOMS: atom_id res chain seq x y z
N GLN A 1 -6.96 -33.58 11.02
CA GLN A 1 -6.22 -34.86 11.22
C GLN A 1 -5.10 -35.03 10.18
N TYR A 2 -5.35 -34.86 8.88
CA TYR A 2 -4.37 -34.97 7.80
C TYR A 2 -3.13 -34.07 7.99
N LYS A 3 -3.32 -32.75 8.22
CA LYS A 3 -2.22 -31.81 8.48
C LYS A 3 -1.30 -32.26 9.61
N LYS A 4 -1.86 -32.73 10.70
CA LYS A 4 -1.08 -33.15 11.86
C LYS A 4 -0.22 -34.39 11.55
N VAL A 5 -0.75 -35.35 10.80
CA VAL A 5 0.01 -36.52 10.36
C VAL A 5 1.14 -36.13 9.39
N LEU A 6 0.88 -35.17 8.51
CA LEU A 6 1.88 -34.66 7.57
C LEU A 6 3.02 -33.93 8.33
N GLU A 7 2.71 -33.12 9.31
CA GLU A 7 3.68 -32.45 10.18
C GLU A 7 4.52 -33.46 10.98
N GLU A 8 3.89 -34.48 11.57
CA GLU A 8 4.60 -35.53 12.30
C GLU A 8 5.56 -36.31 11.39
N LYS A 9 5.13 -36.68 10.17
CA LYS A 9 5.98 -37.36 9.20
C LYS A 9 7.15 -36.45 8.73
N THR A 10 6.90 -35.17 8.49
CA THR A 10 7.92 -34.18 8.13
C THR A 10 9.02 -34.10 9.19
N GLU A 11 8.66 -34.02 10.46
CA GLU A 11 9.64 -34.00 11.56
C GLU A 11 10.44 -35.30 11.69
N GLN A 12 9.81 -36.46 11.46
CA GLN A 12 10.52 -37.76 11.45
C GLN A 12 11.55 -37.82 10.33
N ILE A 13 11.21 -37.35 9.11
CA ILE A 13 12.15 -37.32 7.98
C ILE A 13 13.33 -36.40 8.28
N LYS A 14 13.09 -35.20 8.85
CA LYS A 14 14.15 -34.25 9.22
C LYS A 14 15.14 -34.84 10.23
N GLN A 15 14.65 -35.68 11.14
CA GLN A 15 15.54 -36.36 12.15
C GLN A 15 16.31 -37.52 11.60
N SER A 16 15.91 -38.10 10.45
CA SER A 16 16.55 -39.28 9.87
C SER A 16 17.90 -39.01 9.19
N GLY A 17 18.25 -37.73 8.91
CA GLY A 17 19.51 -37.33 8.30
C GLY A 17 19.67 -37.74 6.82
N VAL A 18 18.59 -38.01 6.11
CA VAL A 18 18.55 -38.41 4.70
C VAL A 18 18.52 -37.20 3.77
N SER A 19 18.80 -37.43 2.50
CA SER A 19 18.77 -36.43 1.41
C SER A 19 17.45 -35.67 1.32
N GLU A 20 16.33 -36.32 1.66
CA GLU A 20 15.00 -35.74 1.72
C GLU A 20 14.85 -34.69 2.82
N ALA A 21 15.49 -34.85 3.96
CA ALA A 21 15.52 -33.88 5.04
C ALA A 21 16.10 -32.53 4.58
N ASP A 22 17.22 -32.56 3.85
CA ASP A 22 17.84 -31.35 3.29
C ASP A 22 16.93 -30.67 2.26
N ARG A 23 16.21 -31.46 1.46
CA ARG A 23 15.24 -30.93 0.49
C ARG A 23 14.05 -30.25 1.17
N ILE A 24 13.48 -30.91 2.17
CA ILE A 24 12.39 -30.34 2.99
C ILE A 24 12.81 -29.02 3.60
N MET A 25 13.97 -28.98 4.28
CA MET A 25 14.47 -27.75 4.91
C MET A 25 14.69 -26.60 3.89
N LYS A 26 15.17 -26.92 2.69
CA LYS A 26 15.32 -25.91 1.62
C LYS A 26 13.99 -25.35 1.16
N VAL A 27 12.96 -26.19 1.01
CA VAL A 27 11.62 -25.76 0.59
C VAL A 27 10.96 -24.92 1.70
N GLU A 28 11.05 -25.34 2.95
CA GLU A 28 10.52 -24.57 4.09
C GLU A 28 11.19 -23.20 4.21
N ASN A 29 12.53 -23.13 4.04
CA ASN A 29 13.24 -21.85 4.05
C ASN A 29 12.77 -20.92 2.91
N LYS A 30 12.47 -21.47 1.73
CA LYS A 30 11.91 -20.69 0.62
C LYS A 30 10.51 -20.20 0.94
N ILE A 31 9.66 -21.05 1.53
CA ILE A 31 8.31 -20.66 1.95
C ILE A 31 8.39 -19.52 2.98
N ALA A 32 9.21 -19.66 4.02
CA ALA A 32 9.39 -18.63 5.04
C ALA A 32 9.90 -17.30 4.44
N PHE A 33 10.80 -17.38 3.45
CA PHE A 33 11.28 -16.20 2.73
C PHE A 33 10.16 -15.51 1.95
N LEU A 34 9.31 -16.27 1.22
CA LEU A 34 8.15 -15.70 0.51
C LEU A 34 7.11 -15.12 1.46
N GLU A 35 6.89 -15.75 2.62
CA GLU A 35 5.97 -15.22 3.64
C GLU A 35 6.44 -13.88 4.21
N ASN A 36 7.74 -13.73 4.44
CA ASN A 36 8.31 -12.45 4.86
C ASN A 36 8.14 -11.37 3.79
N GLN A 37 8.40 -11.70 2.52
CA GLN A 37 8.17 -10.75 1.42
C GLN A 37 6.68 -10.38 1.29
N GLN A 38 5.79 -11.35 1.39
CA GLN A 38 4.35 -11.13 1.33
C GLN A 38 3.88 -10.21 2.46
N LYS A 39 4.43 -10.37 3.66
CA LYS A 39 4.13 -9.50 4.80
C LYS A 39 4.46 -8.03 4.50
N GLU A 40 5.66 -7.74 3.99
CA GLU A 40 6.07 -6.37 3.65
C GLU A 40 5.15 -5.76 2.57
N ILE A 41 4.80 -6.54 1.53
CA ILE A 41 3.86 -6.09 0.51
C ILE A 41 2.49 -5.78 1.11
N GLN A 42 1.97 -6.61 2.01
CA GLN A 42 0.68 -6.38 2.66
C GLN A 42 0.70 -5.13 3.57
N GLU A 43 1.80 -4.87 4.27
CA GLU A 43 1.99 -3.66 5.05
C GLU A 43 1.97 -2.42 4.15
N ALA A 44 2.66 -2.46 3.01
CA ALA A 44 2.63 -1.40 2.00
C ALA A 44 1.22 -1.21 1.38
N ILE A 45 0.51 -2.29 1.05
CA ILE A 45 -0.87 -2.23 0.55
C ILE A 45 -1.79 -1.56 1.58
N ASN A 46 -1.70 -1.93 2.85
CA ASN A 46 -2.52 -1.36 3.92
C ASN A 46 -2.25 0.14 4.10
N SER A 47 -0.99 0.53 4.12
CA SER A 47 -0.56 1.93 4.24
C SER A 47 -0.99 2.75 3.03
N GLY A 48 -0.84 2.21 1.81
CA GLY A 48 -1.28 2.84 0.57
C GLY A 48 -2.80 3.03 0.49
N ASN A 49 -3.57 2.02 0.89
CA ASN A 49 -5.03 2.12 0.98
C ASN A 49 -5.47 3.19 1.98
N HIS A 50 -4.77 3.32 3.11
CA HIS A 50 -5.04 4.39 4.08
C HIS A 50 -4.81 5.77 3.46
N ALA A 51 -3.67 5.99 2.81
CA ALA A 51 -3.37 7.25 2.12
C ALA A 51 -4.38 7.54 1.00
N PHE A 52 -4.73 6.55 0.18
CA PHE A 52 -5.73 6.68 -0.87
C PHE A 52 -7.11 7.09 -0.34
N HIS A 53 -7.54 6.49 0.77
CA HIS A 53 -8.83 6.84 1.39
C HIS A 53 -8.87 8.29 1.89
N ILE A 54 -7.78 8.79 2.49
CA ILE A 54 -7.69 10.20 2.92
C ILE A 54 -7.71 11.12 1.70
N ALA A 55 -6.96 10.82 0.64
CA ALA A 55 -6.96 11.59 -0.61
C ALA A 55 -8.38 11.72 -1.18
N ARG A 56 -9.14 10.62 -1.21
CA ARG A 56 -10.53 10.61 -1.66
C ARG A 56 -11.42 11.53 -0.84
N LYS A 57 -11.29 11.50 0.48
CA LYS A 57 -12.05 12.41 1.37
C LYS A 57 -11.72 13.88 1.15
N ILE A 58 -10.44 14.20 0.89
CA ILE A 58 -10.01 15.56 0.55
C ILE A 58 -10.67 16.01 -0.75
N LEU A 59 -10.65 15.16 -1.79
CA LEU A 59 -11.27 15.46 -3.07
C LEU A 59 -12.78 15.73 -2.94
N GLU A 60 -13.50 14.92 -2.16
CA GLU A 60 -14.92 15.10 -1.90
C GLU A 60 -15.22 16.44 -1.19
N ASP A 61 -14.39 16.82 -0.22
CA ASP A 61 -14.54 18.10 0.48
C ASP A 61 -14.24 19.30 -0.44
N LEU A 62 -13.20 19.19 -1.28
CA LEU A 62 -12.82 20.22 -2.25
C LEU A 62 -13.90 20.40 -3.34
N ASP A 63 -14.48 19.31 -3.84
CA ASP A 63 -15.58 19.35 -4.80
C ASP A 63 -16.84 19.97 -4.17
N SER A 64 -17.12 19.69 -2.90
CA SER A 64 -18.17 20.33 -2.14
C SER A 64 -17.94 21.84 -1.99
N ALA A 65 -16.70 22.25 -1.66
CA ALA A 65 -16.34 23.66 -1.52
C ALA A 65 -16.45 24.42 -2.85
N LYS A 66 -16.12 23.81 -3.98
CA LYS A 66 -16.26 24.39 -5.32
C LYS A 66 -17.72 24.65 -5.69
N ASN A 67 -18.63 23.74 -5.38
CA ASN A 67 -20.05 23.91 -5.64
C ASN A 67 -20.66 25.08 -4.84
N TRP A 68 -20.16 25.31 -3.61
CA TRP A 68 -20.60 26.46 -2.79
C TRP A 68 -20.10 27.80 -3.34
N SER A 69 -18.92 27.84 -3.98
CA SER A 69 -18.40 29.07 -4.57
C SER A 69 -19.17 29.53 -5.79
N THR A 70 -19.78 28.64 -6.55
CA THR A 70 -20.69 28.97 -7.65
C THR A 70 -22.04 29.49 -7.12
N PHE A 71 -22.46 29.06 -5.93
CA PHE A 71 -23.67 29.54 -5.26
C PHE A 71 -23.50 30.97 -4.68
N ASP A 72 -22.29 31.33 -4.23
CA ASP A 72 -21.95 32.65 -3.70
C ASP A 72 -22.00 33.74 -4.76
N LEU A 73 -21.69 33.41 -6.03
CA LEU A 73 -21.85 34.30 -7.19
C LEU A 73 -23.33 34.66 -7.47
N MET A 74 -24.29 33.93 -6.88
CA MET A 74 -25.73 34.13 -7.04
C MET A 74 -26.39 34.87 -5.84
N GLY A 75 -25.60 35.42 -4.89
CA GLY A 75 -26.11 36.32 -3.86
C GLY A 75 -26.34 35.77 -2.46
N GLY A 76 -25.65 34.70 -2.09
CA GLY A 76 -25.65 34.14 -0.74
C GLY A 76 -24.65 34.86 0.18
N GLY A 77 -25.16 35.72 1.08
CA GLY A 77 -24.34 36.57 1.94
C GLY A 77 -23.57 35.85 3.06
N LEU A 78 -23.03 36.63 4.00
CA LEU A 78 -22.13 36.34 5.15
C LEU A 78 -22.19 34.93 5.81
N ILE A 79 -23.34 34.23 5.72
CA ILE A 79 -23.49 32.86 6.27
C ILE A 79 -22.76 31.82 5.40
N ALA A 80 -22.69 32.05 4.10
CA ALA A 80 -21.96 31.17 3.17
C ALA A 80 -20.43 31.24 3.40
N ASP A 81 -19.91 32.41 3.76
CA ASP A 81 -18.50 32.62 4.07
C ASP A 81 -18.04 31.84 5.34
N MET A 82 -18.83 31.88 6.42
CA MET A 82 -18.48 31.11 7.64
C MET A 82 -18.51 29.60 7.41
N ALA A 83 -19.51 29.08 6.70
CA ALA A 83 -19.59 27.67 6.37
C ALA A 83 -18.45 27.22 5.44
N LYS A 84 -17.94 28.08 4.59
CA LYS A 84 -16.82 27.90 3.69
C LYS A 84 -15.49 27.83 4.46
N TYR A 85 -15.26 28.74 5.41
CA TYR A 85 -14.07 28.72 6.27
C TYR A 85 -14.01 27.47 7.14
N ASP A 86 -15.13 27.03 7.70
CA ASP A 86 -15.18 25.82 8.53
C ASP A 86 -14.87 24.54 7.72
N LYS A 87 -15.33 24.49 6.46
CA LYS A 87 -14.97 23.38 5.55
C LYS A 87 -13.51 23.44 5.11
N LEU A 88 -12.95 24.60 4.84
CA LEU A 88 -11.55 24.76 4.47
C LEU A 88 -10.60 24.37 5.63
N ASN A 89 -10.95 24.72 6.87
CA ASN A 89 -10.20 24.28 8.05
C ASN A 89 -10.21 22.75 8.18
N LYS A 90 -11.36 22.10 7.99
CA LYS A 90 -11.45 20.63 7.99
C LYS A 90 -10.62 19.97 6.89
N VAL A 91 -10.54 20.60 5.74
CA VAL A 91 -9.67 20.11 4.65
C VAL A 91 -8.20 20.27 5.05
N GLN A 92 -7.82 21.35 5.70
CA GLN A 92 -6.44 21.57 6.16
C GLN A 92 -5.99 20.48 7.15
N ASP A 93 -6.83 20.10 8.11
CA ASP A 93 -6.54 18.99 9.03
C ASP A 93 -6.34 17.67 8.28
N LYS A 94 -7.24 17.35 7.33
CA LYS A 94 -7.12 16.14 6.50
C LYS A 94 -5.88 16.11 5.63
N ILE A 95 -5.39 17.27 5.23
CA ILE A 95 -4.15 17.37 4.46
C ILE A 95 -2.94 16.99 5.31
N GLN A 96 -2.90 17.39 6.57
CA GLN A 96 -1.85 16.95 7.50
C GLN A 96 -1.91 15.44 7.71
N ASP A 97 -3.12 14.88 7.86
CA ASP A 97 -3.33 13.44 7.94
C ASP A 97 -2.86 12.72 6.67
N PHE A 98 -3.15 13.32 5.50
CA PHE A 98 -2.70 12.78 4.22
C PHE A 98 -1.18 12.78 4.08
N GLN A 99 -0.51 13.85 4.50
CA GLN A 99 0.96 13.88 4.52
C GLN A 99 1.54 12.76 5.39
N ASN A 100 0.98 12.58 6.58
CA ASN A 100 1.43 11.54 7.50
C ASN A 100 1.20 10.14 6.90
N ALA A 101 0.05 9.93 6.27
CA ALA A 101 -0.26 8.67 5.59
C ALA A 101 0.67 8.40 4.39
N LEU A 102 1.00 9.44 3.59
CA LEU A 102 1.97 9.33 2.48
C LEU A 102 3.37 9.01 2.98
N ARG A 103 3.82 9.62 4.10
CA ARG A 103 5.11 9.27 4.72
C ARG A 103 5.13 7.82 5.17
N GLY A 104 4.06 7.35 5.81
CA GLY A 104 3.91 5.93 6.17
C GLY A 104 4.00 5.03 4.94
N PHE A 105 3.23 5.33 3.90
CA PHE A 105 3.25 4.55 2.67
C PHE A 105 4.64 4.52 2.00
N ARG A 106 5.33 5.67 1.98
CA ARG A 106 6.71 5.74 1.50
C ARG A 106 7.65 4.82 2.27
N THR A 107 7.52 4.77 3.59
CA THR A 107 8.36 3.90 4.45
C THR A 107 8.14 2.44 4.09
N GLU A 108 6.89 2.00 4.02
CA GLU A 108 6.56 0.61 3.65
C GLU A 108 7.02 0.25 2.22
N LEU A 109 6.94 1.20 1.27
CA LEU A 109 7.46 0.99 -0.08
C LEU A 109 8.98 0.85 -0.10
N ALA A 110 9.70 1.57 0.76
CA ALA A 110 11.15 1.43 0.89
C ALA A 110 11.52 0.01 1.39
N ASP A 111 10.77 -0.52 2.38
CA ASP A 111 10.97 -1.86 2.90
C ASP A 111 10.69 -2.94 1.83
N VAL A 112 9.66 -2.73 0.99
CA VAL A 112 9.39 -3.60 -0.17
C VAL A 112 10.56 -3.55 -1.17
N THR A 113 11.10 -2.37 -1.50
CA THR A 113 12.18 -2.23 -2.49
C THR A 113 13.50 -2.80 -2.03
N GLU A 114 13.82 -2.74 -0.74
CA GLU A 114 15.03 -3.35 -0.19
C GLU A 114 15.03 -4.88 -0.29
N ARG A 115 13.85 -5.49 -0.24
CA ARG A 115 13.69 -6.95 -0.16
C ARG A 115 13.32 -7.62 -1.47
N ILE A 116 12.81 -6.85 -2.43
CA ILE A 116 12.29 -7.37 -3.70
C ILE A 116 13.02 -6.70 -4.86
N SER A 117 13.73 -7.49 -5.66
CA SER A 117 14.41 -7.02 -6.87
C SER A 117 13.47 -7.14 -8.08
N GLY A 118 13.31 -6.09 -8.90
CA GLY A 118 12.51 -6.17 -10.13
C GLY A 118 12.13 -4.80 -10.72
N ASP A 119 11.30 -4.81 -11.76
CA ASP A 119 10.88 -3.63 -12.53
C ASP A 119 10.05 -2.63 -11.70
N LEU A 120 9.46 -3.08 -10.58
CA LEU A 120 8.72 -2.24 -9.64
C LEU A 120 9.60 -1.13 -9.03
N TYR A 121 10.93 -1.35 -8.96
CA TYR A 121 11.88 -0.38 -8.41
C TYR A 121 11.81 0.99 -9.09
N VAL A 122 11.63 1.03 -10.41
CA VAL A 122 11.58 2.28 -11.19
C VAL A 122 10.31 3.07 -10.86
N GLU A 123 9.15 2.42 -10.81
CA GLU A 123 7.87 3.09 -10.57
C GLU A 123 7.71 3.54 -9.13
N ILE A 124 8.21 2.76 -8.17
CA ILE A 124 8.30 3.20 -6.76
C ILE A 124 9.26 4.38 -6.64
N GLY A 125 10.41 4.35 -7.32
CA GLY A 125 11.36 5.46 -7.36
C GLY A 125 10.71 6.75 -7.85
N ASP A 126 9.97 6.70 -8.94
CA ASP A 126 9.22 7.84 -9.49
C ASP A 126 8.17 8.36 -8.51
N PHE A 127 7.45 7.47 -7.82
CA PHE A 127 6.50 7.85 -6.79
C PHE A 127 7.20 8.51 -5.57
N LEU A 128 8.32 7.96 -5.13
CA LEU A 128 9.09 8.53 -4.01
C LEU A 128 9.57 9.95 -4.32
N HIS A 129 10.08 10.19 -5.53
CA HIS A 129 10.44 11.54 -5.99
C HIS A 129 9.23 12.47 -6.08
N PHE A 130 8.10 11.97 -6.55
CA PHE A 130 6.88 12.75 -6.59
C PHE A 130 6.34 13.06 -5.20
N ALA A 131 6.39 12.11 -4.27
CA ALA A 131 5.98 12.33 -2.88
C ALA A 131 6.84 13.40 -2.21
N ASP A 132 8.16 13.43 -2.44
CA ASP A 132 9.06 14.47 -1.95
C ASP A 132 8.65 15.87 -2.47
N TYR A 133 8.36 15.99 -3.76
CA TYR A 133 7.85 17.23 -4.35
C TYR A 133 6.49 17.64 -3.77
N PHE A 134 5.64 16.68 -3.46
CA PHE A 134 4.34 16.91 -2.81
C PHE A 134 4.52 17.47 -1.40
N PHE A 135 5.54 17.01 -0.64
CA PHE A 135 5.82 17.51 0.70
C PHE A 135 6.38 18.94 0.71
N ASP A 136 7.21 19.31 -0.26
CA ASP A 136 7.88 20.61 -0.28
C ASP A 136 7.01 21.77 -0.79
N GLY A 137 5.97 21.47 -1.60
CA GLY A 137 5.29 22.51 -2.40
C GLY A 137 3.86 22.87 -2.01
N LEU A 138 3.18 22.13 -1.12
CA LEU A 138 1.72 22.24 -1.03
C LEU A 138 1.17 23.13 0.09
N PHE A 139 1.94 23.48 1.11
CA PHE A 139 1.34 23.85 2.39
C PHE A 139 1.58 25.29 2.88
N THR A 140 2.42 26.06 2.23
CA THR A 140 2.72 27.40 2.68
C THR A 140 1.64 28.45 2.34
N ASP A 141 0.72 28.15 1.39
CA ASP A 141 -0.12 29.20 0.80
C ASP A 141 -1.58 28.79 0.53
N TRP A 142 -2.21 27.96 1.36
CA TRP A 142 -3.58 27.40 1.16
C TRP A 142 -4.73 28.41 1.23
N MET A 143 -4.49 29.62 1.64
CA MET A 143 -5.55 30.60 1.93
C MET A 143 -6.11 31.34 0.71
N VAL A 144 -5.71 31.05 -0.52
CA VAL A 144 -6.12 31.80 -1.71
C VAL A 144 -7.01 30.94 -2.63
N TYR A 145 -8.13 31.48 -3.05
CA TYR A 145 -9.19 30.84 -3.87
C TYR A 145 -8.66 30.14 -5.14
N ASP A 146 -7.66 30.72 -5.82
CA ASP A 146 -7.03 30.13 -7.01
C ASP A 146 -6.33 28.80 -6.73
N LYS A 147 -6.00 28.53 -5.45
CA LYS A 147 -5.26 27.33 -5.04
C LYS A 147 -6.14 26.09 -4.78
N ILE A 148 -7.47 26.22 -4.65
CA ILE A 148 -8.38 25.08 -4.45
C ILE A 148 -8.33 24.13 -5.66
N ASN A 149 -8.37 24.66 -6.87
CA ASN A 149 -8.26 23.85 -8.08
C ASN A 149 -6.90 23.20 -8.23
N ASP A 150 -5.82 23.91 -7.89
CA ASP A 150 -4.47 23.37 -7.92
C ASP A 150 -4.30 22.24 -6.91
N SER A 151 -4.75 22.45 -5.68
CA SER A 151 -4.71 21.42 -4.63
C SER A 151 -5.56 20.21 -4.98
N ARG A 152 -6.73 20.42 -5.56
CA ARG A 152 -7.57 19.32 -6.08
C ARG A 152 -6.83 18.51 -7.16
N ASN A 153 -6.26 19.19 -8.15
CA ASN A 153 -5.55 18.52 -9.25
C ASN A 153 -4.31 17.77 -8.75
N ARG A 154 -3.58 18.31 -7.78
CA ARG A 154 -2.43 17.65 -7.16
C ARG A 154 -2.87 16.43 -6.36
N THR A 155 -3.90 16.57 -5.50
CA THR A 155 -4.45 15.46 -4.73
C THR A 155 -4.97 14.34 -5.63
N LEU A 156 -5.61 14.70 -6.76
CA LEU A 156 -6.08 13.73 -7.74
C LEU A 156 -4.91 12.96 -8.36
N ARG A 157 -3.88 13.65 -8.84
CA ARG A 157 -2.69 13.01 -9.41
C ARG A 157 -1.99 12.09 -8.42
N THR A 158 -1.88 12.51 -7.15
CA THR A 158 -1.30 11.67 -6.09
C THR A 158 -2.16 10.43 -5.85
N SER A 159 -3.48 10.60 -5.80
CA SER A 159 -4.43 9.50 -5.65
C SER A 159 -4.31 8.48 -6.79
N ASP A 160 -4.20 8.94 -8.04
CA ASP A 160 -4.02 8.07 -9.21
C ASP A 160 -2.70 7.29 -9.15
N GLN A 161 -1.63 7.94 -8.71
CA GLN A 161 -0.33 7.28 -8.53
C GLN A 161 -0.35 6.24 -7.41
N ILE A 162 -0.95 6.55 -6.27
CA ILE A 162 -1.14 5.57 -5.18
C ILE A 162 -1.92 4.36 -5.72
N GLN A 163 -3.00 4.60 -6.46
CA GLN A 163 -3.82 3.52 -7.02
C GLN A 163 -3.03 2.64 -8.00
N LYS A 164 -2.19 3.24 -8.83
CA LYS A 164 -1.32 2.50 -9.75
C LYS A 164 -0.37 1.57 -8.99
N ILE A 165 0.31 2.09 -7.96
CA ILE A 165 1.23 1.30 -7.13
C ILE A 165 0.49 0.21 -6.36
N LEU A 166 -0.68 0.50 -5.82
CA LEU A 166 -1.52 -0.50 -5.16
C LEU A 166 -1.89 -1.65 -6.11
N GLY A 167 -2.18 -1.35 -7.38
CA GLY A 167 -2.40 -2.37 -8.42
C GLY A 167 -1.19 -3.30 -8.55
N GLN A 168 0.01 -2.74 -8.67
CA GLN A 168 1.25 -3.50 -8.81
C GLN A 168 1.58 -4.32 -7.57
N LEU A 169 1.43 -3.74 -6.37
CA LEU A 169 1.62 -4.46 -5.11
C LEU A 169 0.67 -5.67 -4.99
N ASN A 170 -0.60 -5.51 -5.41
CA ASN A 170 -1.56 -6.62 -5.43
C ASN A 170 -1.16 -7.71 -6.44
N ASP A 171 -0.67 -7.33 -7.61
CA ASP A 171 -0.18 -8.30 -8.61
C ASP A 171 1.01 -9.09 -8.05
N MET A 172 1.95 -8.42 -7.37
CA MET A 172 3.08 -9.08 -6.70
C MET A 172 2.63 -10.01 -5.57
N ASP A 173 1.69 -9.59 -4.74
CA ASP A 173 1.14 -10.42 -3.67
C ASP A 173 0.53 -11.71 -4.22
N ASN A 174 -0.23 -11.59 -5.31
CA ASN A 174 -0.80 -12.74 -6.02
C ASN A 174 0.28 -13.67 -6.57
N GLU A 175 1.35 -13.13 -7.17
CA GLU A 175 2.47 -13.96 -7.66
C GLU A 175 3.18 -14.70 -6.53
N LEU A 176 3.43 -14.04 -5.39
CA LEU A 176 4.04 -14.69 -4.23
C LEU A 176 3.12 -15.77 -3.66
N CYS A 177 1.81 -15.52 -3.63
CA CYS A 177 0.82 -16.51 -3.20
C CYS A 177 0.91 -17.79 -4.05
N CYS A 178 0.87 -17.66 -5.38
CA CYS A 178 1.00 -18.80 -6.29
C CYS A 178 2.34 -19.55 -6.14
N LYS A 179 3.46 -18.80 -5.98
CA LYS A 179 4.77 -19.43 -5.75
C LYS A 179 4.80 -20.21 -4.43
N LYS A 180 4.19 -19.67 -3.38
CA LYS A 180 4.10 -20.32 -2.08
C LYS A 180 3.25 -21.58 -2.14
N GLU A 181 2.08 -21.54 -2.80
CA GLU A 181 1.22 -22.71 -3.00
C GLU A 181 1.96 -23.84 -3.72
N ASN A 182 2.67 -23.54 -4.80
CA ASN A 182 3.49 -24.52 -5.53
C ASN A 182 4.57 -25.15 -4.66
N LEU A 183 5.24 -24.37 -3.79
CA LEU A 183 6.23 -24.89 -2.86
C LEU A 183 5.61 -25.73 -1.75
N GLN A 184 4.42 -25.40 -1.29
CA GLN A 184 3.67 -26.21 -0.32
C GLN A 184 3.28 -27.56 -0.91
N GLU A 185 2.83 -27.58 -2.17
CA GLU A 185 2.56 -28.83 -2.90
C GLU A 185 3.83 -29.67 -3.09
N GLU A 186 4.97 -29.04 -3.46
CA GLU A 186 6.26 -29.72 -3.57
C GLU A 186 6.68 -30.35 -2.22
N LEU A 187 6.51 -29.60 -1.13
CA LEU A 187 6.79 -30.07 0.22
C LEU A 187 5.95 -31.31 0.57
N GLU A 188 4.63 -31.21 0.34
CA GLU A 188 3.69 -32.29 0.61
C GLU A 188 4.04 -33.55 -0.18
N GLN A 189 4.29 -33.42 -1.47
CA GLN A 189 4.70 -34.55 -2.33
C GLN A 189 6.02 -35.16 -1.88
N THR A 190 6.98 -34.35 -1.49
CA THR A 190 8.28 -34.84 -0.97
C THR A 190 8.09 -35.67 0.29
N VAL A 191 7.24 -35.20 1.21
CA VAL A 191 6.94 -35.92 2.46
C VAL A 191 6.15 -37.21 2.21
N LEU A 192 5.21 -37.19 1.28
CA LEU A 192 4.40 -38.40 0.96
C LEU A 192 5.21 -39.49 0.28
N ASN A 193 6.14 -39.12 -0.60
CA ASN A 193 6.97 -40.06 -1.36
C ASN A 193 8.21 -40.54 -0.60
N SER A 194 8.52 -39.95 0.55
CA SER A 194 9.63 -40.43 1.39
C SER A 194 9.23 -41.75 2.05
N ASP A 195 9.92 -42.82 1.69
CA ASP A 195 9.81 -44.09 2.37
C ASP A 195 10.46 -43.97 3.76
N THR A 196 9.63 -44.08 4.77
CA THR A 196 10.04 -44.11 6.19
C THR A 196 10.35 -45.53 6.64
#